data_74d33d3dbd8eb551524d63d772491c80
#
_entry.id   74d33d3dbd8eb551524d63d772491c80
#
_cell.length_a   1.000
_cell.length_b   1.000
_cell.length_c   1.000
_cell.angle_alpha   90.00
_cell.angle_beta   90.00
_cell.angle_gamma   90.00
#
_symmetry.space_group_name_H-M   'P 1'
#
loop_
_entity.id
_entity.type
_entity.pdbx_description
1 polymer ?
#
loop_
_entity_poly.entity_id
_entity_poly.type
_entity_poly.pdbx_seq_one_letter_code
_entity_poly.pdbx_strand_id
1 'polypeptide(L)'
;MPSFELRYFSGALQVSTAANIILPSPDLKGPFHVMFLLHGLSDDHTIWSRRTSIERYVEGLPLIVVMPNGGRGFYCDAVQGFAYETALAEELPAIIEGYFPTKLPWCATGLSMGGYGAAKLALKYPERFKSGHSHSGALLFGRVNLEGPGSDEAFRRDVEPEFRRILGEIPLGGPNDLVAIAQKQEASGRAALRIDCGTEDFLLEDNRKFRNHLREIGFEHEYEEFSGSHEWGYWDEHVQEAIAFHRKNLGF
;
A
#
# COMPACT_ATOMS: atom_id res chain seq x y z
N MET A 1 -23.02 0.60 -7.38
CA MET A 1 -22.49 -0.38 -6.40
C MET A 1 -22.71 0.13 -5.00
N PRO A 2 -22.95 -0.71 -3.99
CA PRO A 2 -23.03 -0.25 -2.61
C PRO A 2 -21.65 0.20 -2.11
N SER A 3 -21.61 1.39 -1.50
CA SER A 3 -20.43 1.88 -0.78
C SER A 3 -20.84 2.38 0.61
N PHE A 4 -19.99 2.20 1.60
CA PHE A 4 -20.25 2.60 2.99
C PHE A 4 -18.98 2.72 3.81
N GLU A 5 -19.07 3.42 4.93
CA GLU A 5 -18.02 3.49 5.92
C GLU A 5 -18.21 2.40 6.97
N LEU A 6 -17.20 1.56 7.15
CA LEU A 6 -17.09 0.60 8.25
C LEU A 6 -16.31 1.26 9.39
N ARG A 7 -16.95 1.39 10.56
CA ARG A 7 -16.29 1.83 11.80
C ARG A 7 -16.08 0.66 12.73
N TYR A 8 -14.90 0.55 13.31
CA TYR A 8 -14.55 -0.52 14.22
C TYR A 8 -13.51 -0.05 15.25
N PHE A 9 -13.48 -0.72 16.39
CA PHE A 9 -12.40 -0.55 17.36
C PHE A 9 -11.23 -1.45 16.96
N SER A 10 -10.04 -0.87 16.80
CA SER A 10 -8.81 -1.62 16.55
C SER A 10 -8.08 -1.84 17.88
N GLY A 11 -7.81 -3.08 18.21
CA GLY A 11 -6.99 -3.45 19.36
C GLY A 11 -5.51 -3.09 19.16
N ALA A 12 -5.01 -3.23 17.93
CA ALA A 12 -3.64 -2.86 17.58
C ALA A 12 -3.41 -1.34 17.64
N LEU A 13 -4.43 -0.55 17.28
CA LEU A 13 -4.36 0.92 17.33
C LEU A 13 -4.91 1.50 18.64
N GLN A 14 -5.60 0.69 19.46
CA GLN A 14 -6.27 1.10 20.69
C GLN A 14 -7.22 2.31 20.52
N VAL A 15 -7.87 2.41 19.36
CA VAL A 15 -8.77 3.50 19.00
C VAL A 15 -9.84 3.02 18.02
N SER A 16 -10.99 3.69 18.00
CA SER A 16 -11.95 3.53 16.92
C SER A 16 -11.42 4.13 15.63
N THR A 17 -11.42 3.34 14.58
CA THR A 17 -10.95 3.73 13.25
C THR A 17 -12.00 3.38 12.20
N ALA A 18 -11.71 3.68 10.93
CA ALA A 18 -12.65 3.44 9.85
C ALA A 18 -11.96 2.93 8.58
N ALA A 19 -12.76 2.31 7.73
CA ALA A 19 -12.43 1.99 6.34
C ALA A 19 -13.64 2.28 5.45
N ASN A 20 -13.42 2.88 4.28
CA ASN A 20 -14.45 2.90 3.25
C ASN A 20 -14.43 1.59 2.47
N ILE A 21 -15.61 1.06 2.17
CA ILE A 21 -15.77 -0.20 1.46
C ILE A 21 -16.66 0.02 0.24
N ILE A 22 -16.21 -0.49 -0.91
CA ILE A 22 -17.01 -0.60 -2.12
C ILE A 22 -17.29 -2.08 -2.35
N LEU A 23 -18.56 -2.46 -2.43
CA LEU A 23 -18.99 -3.83 -2.72
C LEU A 23 -19.28 -4.01 -4.20
N PRO A 24 -19.10 -5.22 -4.74
CA PRO A 24 -19.57 -5.58 -6.08
C PRO A 24 -21.08 -5.33 -6.24
N SER A 25 -21.54 -5.25 -7.50
CA SER A 25 -22.96 -5.19 -7.81
C SER A 25 -23.73 -6.38 -7.20
N PRO A 26 -24.94 -6.19 -6.65
CA PRO A 26 -25.72 -7.26 -5.99
C PRO A 26 -26.10 -8.44 -6.90
N ASP A 27 -26.03 -8.28 -8.21
CA ASP A 27 -26.24 -9.34 -9.20
C ASP A 27 -25.03 -10.27 -9.36
N LEU A 28 -23.84 -9.82 -8.95
CA LEU A 28 -22.65 -10.66 -8.89
C LEU A 28 -22.69 -11.55 -7.64
N LYS A 29 -22.29 -12.80 -7.82
CA LYS A 29 -22.24 -13.79 -6.73
C LYS A 29 -20.80 -14.05 -6.31
N GLY A 30 -20.55 -13.94 -4.99
CA GLY A 30 -19.25 -14.26 -4.40
C GLY A 30 -18.94 -15.76 -4.35
N PRO A 31 -17.80 -16.13 -3.76
CA PRO A 31 -16.91 -15.25 -3.01
C PRO A 31 -16.06 -14.34 -3.89
N PHE A 32 -15.66 -13.18 -3.36
CA PHE A 32 -14.96 -12.12 -4.07
C PHE A 32 -13.50 -11.99 -3.65
N HIS A 33 -12.63 -11.58 -4.55
CA HIS A 33 -11.31 -11.07 -4.20
C HIS A 33 -11.44 -9.71 -3.49
N VAL A 34 -10.41 -9.35 -2.74
CA VAL A 34 -10.35 -8.07 -2.00
C VAL A 34 -9.14 -7.28 -2.47
N MET A 35 -9.32 -6.00 -2.72
CA MET A 35 -8.27 -5.03 -2.96
C MET A 35 -8.18 -4.04 -1.81
N PHE A 36 -7.04 -3.98 -1.14
CA PHE A 36 -6.73 -2.88 -0.22
C PHE A 36 -6.20 -1.71 -1.03
N LEU A 37 -6.83 -0.54 -0.88
CA LEU A 37 -6.47 0.68 -1.58
C LEU A 37 -6.00 1.73 -0.55
N LEU A 38 -4.68 1.90 -0.47
CA LEU A 38 -4.00 2.58 0.62
C LEU A 38 -3.70 4.05 0.28
N HIS A 39 -4.04 4.95 1.20
CA HIS A 39 -3.83 6.39 1.06
C HIS A 39 -2.40 6.84 1.34
N GLY A 40 -2.05 8.06 0.95
CA GLY A 40 -0.77 8.72 1.20
C GLY A 40 -0.66 9.37 2.58
N LEU A 41 0.52 9.93 2.87
CA LEU A 41 0.75 10.67 4.12
C LEU A 41 -0.17 11.90 4.19
N SER A 42 -0.74 12.14 5.36
CA SER A 42 -1.70 13.23 5.65
C SER A 42 -3.12 13.07 5.06
N ASP A 43 -3.41 11.97 4.41
CA ASP A 43 -4.75 11.59 3.94
C ASP A 43 -5.48 10.68 4.94
N ASP A 44 -6.65 10.19 4.55
CA ASP A 44 -7.47 9.25 5.31
C ASP A 44 -8.18 8.23 4.38
N HIS A 45 -8.99 7.36 4.98
CA HIS A 45 -9.78 6.32 4.30
C HIS A 45 -10.78 6.85 3.27
N THR A 46 -11.08 8.16 3.25
CA THR A 46 -12.06 8.76 2.32
C THR A 46 -11.43 9.30 1.05
N ILE A 47 -10.11 9.48 1.05
CA ILE A 47 -9.45 10.32 0.04
C ILE A 47 -9.56 9.74 -1.39
N TRP A 48 -9.39 8.43 -1.56
CA TRP A 48 -9.51 7.80 -2.87
C TRP A 48 -10.88 8.03 -3.50
N SER A 49 -11.97 7.90 -2.73
CA SER A 49 -13.33 8.17 -3.22
C SER A 49 -13.55 9.65 -3.54
N ARG A 50 -12.87 10.57 -2.82
CA ARG A 50 -13.04 12.02 -3.04
C ARG A 50 -12.20 12.58 -4.19
N ARG A 51 -11.10 11.92 -4.53
CA ARG A 51 -10.12 12.44 -5.48
C ARG A 51 -10.06 11.67 -6.79
N THR A 52 -10.71 10.51 -6.86
CA THR A 52 -10.66 9.64 -8.03
C THR A 52 -12.07 9.17 -8.44
N SER A 53 -12.16 8.54 -9.58
CA SER A 53 -13.36 7.85 -10.04
C SER A 53 -13.35 6.36 -9.70
N ILE A 54 -12.75 5.98 -8.57
CA ILE A 54 -12.53 4.57 -8.20
C ILE A 54 -13.79 3.71 -8.26
N GLU A 55 -14.95 4.22 -7.81
CA GLU A 55 -16.22 3.48 -7.88
C GLU A 55 -16.56 3.10 -9.33
N ARG A 56 -16.36 4.01 -10.27
CA ARG A 56 -16.59 3.77 -11.69
C ARG A 56 -15.57 2.80 -12.29
N TYR A 57 -14.31 2.87 -11.87
CA TYR A 57 -13.27 2.00 -12.41
C TYR A 57 -13.41 0.53 -11.98
N VAL A 58 -14.03 0.28 -10.83
CA VAL A 58 -14.29 -1.09 -10.35
C VAL A 58 -15.72 -1.57 -10.63
N GLU A 59 -16.52 -0.77 -11.34
CA GLU A 59 -17.88 -1.15 -11.69
C GLU A 59 -17.93 -2.43 -12.52
N GLY A 60 -18.83 -3.34 -12.15
CA GLY A 60 -18.97 -4.66 -12.80
C GLY A 60 -17.89 -5.67 -12.48
N LEU A 61 -16.90 -5.33 -11.66
CA LEU A 61 -15.86 -6.28 -11.23
C LEU A 61 -16.32 -7.08 -9.99
N PRO A 62 -15.99 -8.38 -9.90
CA PRO A 62 -16.25 -9.20 -8.71
C PRO A 62 -15.18 -8.94 -7.63
N LEU A 63 -15.05 -7.69 -7.22
CA LEU A 63 -13.99 -7.18 -6.35
C LEU A 63 -14.55 -6.34 -5.21
N ILE A 64 -14.18 -6.65 -3.98
CA ILE A 64 -14.42 -5.78 -2.82
C ILE A 64 -13.22 -4.84 -2.70
N VAL A 65 -13.45 -3.52 -2.66
CA VAL A 65 -12.39 -2.53 -2.40
C VAL A 65 -12.50 -2.08 -0.96
N VAL A 66 -11.37 -2.12 -0.26
CA VAL A 66 -11.25 -1.70 1.14
C VAL A 66 -10.22 -0.58 1.23
N MET A 67 -10.64 0.60 1.66
CA MET A 67 -9.81 1.80 1.82
C MET A 67 -9.65 2.09 3.31
N PRO A 68 -8.63 1.54 3.98
CA PRO A 68 -8.45 1.71 5.43
C PRO A 68 -7.84 3.06 5.78
N ASN A 69 -8.06 3.51 7.02
CA ASN A 69 -7.34 4.62 7.60
C ASN A 69 -5.99 4.15 8.16
N GLY A 70 -4.90 4.52 7.51
CA GLY A 70 -3.52 4.24 7.92
C GLY A 70 -2.88 5.35 8.75
N GLY A 71 -3.59 6.46 9.01
CA GLY A 71 -3.06 7.62 9.71
C GLY A 71 -1.73 8.10 9.11
N ARG A 72 -0.77 8.36 9.98
CA ARG A 72 0.60 8.71 9.61
C ARG A 72 1.62 7.59 9.91
N GLY A 73 1.13 6.36 10.14
CA GLY A 73 1.92 5.24 10.64
C GLY A 73 2.75 4.49 9.59
N PHE A 74 2.77 4.91 8.33
CA PHE A 74 3.46 4.23 7.23
C PHE A 74 3.16 2.74 7.14
N TYR A 75 1.96 2.35 7.60
CA TYR A 75 1.58 0.93 7.62
C TYR A 75 2.63 0.04 8.31
N CYS A 76 3.23 0.56 9.39
CA CYS A 76 4.26 -0.10 10.19
C CYS A 76 3.78 -0.26 11.63
N ASP A 77 4.23 -1.33 12.28
CA ASP A 77 4.20 -1.41 13.74
C ASP A 77 5.32 -0.55 14.27
N ALA A 78 4.96 0.60 14.82
CA ALA A 78 5.93 1.60 15.25
C ALA A 78 6.69 1.11 16.49
N VAL A 79 8.01 1.36 16.52
CA VAL A 79 8.84 1.08 17.71
C VAL A 79 8.34 1.87 18.93
N GLN A 80 7.88 3.09 18.70
CA GLN A 80 7.23 3.93 19.70
C GLN A 80 5.95 4.51 19.11
N GLY A 81 4.82 3.79 19.25
CA GLY A 81 3.55 4.22 18.68
C GLY A 81 2.57 3.08 18.52
N PHE A 82 1.76 3.15 17.47
CA PHE A 82 0.69 2.21 17.19
C PHE A 82 1.11 1.16 16.15
N ALA A 83 0.46 -0.01 16.21
CA ALA A 83 0.75 -1.16 15.37
C ALA A 83 -0.10 -1.13 14.08
N TYR A 84 0.22 -0.24 13.14
CA TYR A 84 -0.54 -0.08 11.90
C TYR A 84 -0.37 -1.26 10.93
N GLU A 85 0.77 -1.95 10.96
CA GLU A 85 0.95 -3.17 10.15
C GLU A 85 0.04 -4.29 10.65
N THR A 86 0.02 -4.56 11.95
CA THR A 86 -0.87 -5.55 12.57
C THR A 86 -2.34 -5.21 12.32
N ALA A 87 -2.73 -3.94 12.49
CA ALA A 87 -4.10 -3.51 12.19
C ALA A 87 -4.50 -3.79 10.73
N LEU A 88 -3.58 -3.58 9.80
CA LEU A 88 -3.83 -3.72 8.36
C LEU A 88 -3.71 -5.16 7.85
N ALA A 89 -2.73 -5.91 8.34
CA ALA A 89 -2.43 -7.25 7.83
C ALA A 89 -3.17 -8.38 8.56
N GLU A 90 -3.65 -8.14 9.78
CA GLU A 90 -4.28 -9.15 10.63
C GLU A 90 -5.71 -8.77 11.06
N GLU A 91 -5.91 -7.63 11.74
CA GLU A 91 -7.22 -7.28 12.30
C GLU A 91 -8.25 -6.97 11.22
N LEU A 92 -7.94 -6.05 10.32
CA LEU A 92 -8.90 -5.65 9.27
C LEU A 92 -9.23 -6.81 8.33
N PRO A 93 -8.28 -7.66 7.88
CA PRO A 93 -8.60 -8.88 7.14
C PRO A 93 -9.57 -9.80 7.89
N ALA A 94 -9.36 -10.04 9.17
CA ALA A 94 -10.26 -10.89 9.95
C ALA A 94 -11.69 -10.31 10.04
N ILE A 95 -11.83 -9.00 10.15
CA ILE A 95 -13.13 -8.31 10.11
C ILE A 95 -13.77 -8.49 8.73
N ILE A 96 -13.02 -8.25 7.65
CA ILE A 96 -13.54 -8.35 6.28
C ILE A 96 -13.96 -9.80 5.96
N GLU A 97 -13.16 -10.79 6.33
CA GLU A 97 -13.49 -12.22 6.16
C GLU A 97 -14.71 -12.64 7.00
N GLY A 98 -14.86 -12.06 8.18
CA GLY A 98 -15.98 -12.37 9.09
C GLY A 98 -17.35 -11.86 8.63
N TYR A 99 -17.38 -10.78 7.83
CA TYR A 99 -18.63 -10.13 7.43
C TYR A 99 -18.94 -10.20 5.93
N PHE A 100 -17.96 -10.47 5.08
CA PHE A 100 -18.14 -10.47 3.62
C PHE A 100 -17.73 -11.80 2.98
N PRO A 101 -18.39 -12.21 1.89
CA PRO A 101 -18.07 -13.44 1.17
C PRO A 101 -16.78 -13.26 0.37
N THR A 102 -15.65 -13.36 1.04
CA THR A 102 -14.32 -13.18 0.44
C THR A 102 -13.67 -14.49 0.04
N LYS A 103 -12.71 -14.43 -0.86
CA LYS A 103 -11.80 -15.52 -1.22
C LYS A 103 -10.36 -15.00 -1.36
N LEU A 104 -9.40 -15.83 -1.04
CA LEU A 104 -7.99 -15.60 -1.36
C LEU A 104 -7.71 -15.92 -2.84
N PRO A 105 -6.64 -15.38 -3.42
CA PRO A 105 -5.78 -14.34 -2.84
C PRO A 105 -6.39 -12.94 -2.96
N TRP A 106 -5.85 -12.00 -2.19
CA TRP A 106 -6.15 -10.56 -2.23
C TRP A 106 -5.07 -9.79 -2.97
N CYS A 107 -5.27 -8.48 -3.14
CA CYS A 107 -4.28 -7.56 -3.67
C CYS A 107 -4.23 -6.25 -2.89
N ALA A 108 -3.16 -5.49 -3.07
CA ALA A 108 -2.99 -4.19 -2.45
C ALA A 108 -2.47 -3.18 -3.46
N THR A 109 -3.04 -1.98 -3.44
CA THR A 109 -2.61 -0.82 -4.22
C THR A 109 -2.52 0.39 -3.32
N GLY A 110 -1.65 1.32 -3.62
CA GLY A 110 -1.59 2.59 -2.89
C GLY A 110 -0.62 3.58 -3.50
N LEU A 111 -0.72 4.81 -3.04
CA LEU A 111 0.14 5.91 -3.48
C LEU A 111 1.08 6.38 -2.36
N SER A 112 2.28 6.83 -2.70
CA SER A 112 3.22 7.43 -1.75
C SER A 112 3.48 6.53 -0.53
N MET A 113 3.10 6.95 0.69
CA MET A 113 3.07 6.13 1.89
C MET A 113 2.25 4.83 1.66
N GLY A 114 1.10 4.91 0.98
CA GLY A 114 0.28 3.75 0.62
C GLY A 114 0.93 2.85 -0.41
N GLY A 115 1.73 3.40 -1.34
CA GLY A 115 2.54 2.63 -2.28
C GLY A 115 3.60 1.78 -1.57
N TYR A 116 4.25 2.35 -0.55
CA TYR A 116 5.10 1.60 0.35
C TYR A 116 4.32 0.49 1.08
N GLY A 117 3.14 0.82 1.63
CA GLY A 117 2.27 -0.13 2.32
C GLY A 117 1.83 -1.29 1.43
N ALA A 118 1.43 -1.02 0.19
CA ALA A 118 1.01 -2.03 -0.79
C ALA A 118 2.16 -2.98 -1.17
N ALA A 119 3.34 -2.44 -1.45
CA ALA A 119 4.53 -3.24 -1.69
C ALA A 119 4.90 -4.09 -0.47
N LYS A 120 4.81 -3.53 0.74
CA LYS A 120 5.08 -4.24 2.00
C LYS A 120 4.12 -5.40 2.22
N LEU A 121 2.82 -5.21 2.02
CA LEU A 121 1.83 -6.29 2.13
C LEU A 121 2.14 -7.43 1.16
N ALA A 122 2.41 -7.12 -0.10
CA ALA A 122 2.76 -8.13 -1.10
C ALA A 122 4.07 -8.86 -0.78
N LEU A 123 5.06 -8.15 -0.24
CA LEU A 123 6.36 -8.74 0.09
C LEU A 123 6.34 -9.53 1.42
N LYS A 124 5.59 -9.11 2.44
CA LYS A 124 5.58 -9.79 3.75
C LYS A 124 4.51 -10.86 3.90
N TYR A 125 3.39 -10.71 3.18
CA TYR A 125 2.20 -11.57 3.29
C TYR A 125 1.74 -12.11 1.93
N PRO A 126 2.65 -12.73 1.13
CA PRO A 126 2.37 -13.16 -0.25
C PRO A 126 1.31 -14.28 -0.33
N GLU A 127 1.07 -14.99 0.75
CA GLU A 127 -0.01 -16.00 0.86
C GLU A 127 -1.40 -15.35 0.87
N ARG A 128 -1.52 -14.12 1.35
CA ARG A 128 -2.77 -13.34 1.33
C ARG A 128 -2.77 -12.34 0.17
N PHE A 129 -1.74 -11.50 0.05
CA PHE A 129 -1.62 -10.44 -0.96
C PHE A 129 -0.76 -10.91 -2.13
N LYS A 130 -1.38 -11.60 -3.09
CA LYS A 130 -0.68 -12.21 -4.23
C LYS A 130 -0.24 -11.21 -5.29
N SER A 131 -0.75 -9.99 -5.26
CA SER A 131 -0.24 -8.90 -6.10
C SER A 131 -0.26 -7.56 -5.35
N GLY A 132 0.79 -6.77 -5.56
CA GLY A 132 0.97 -5.43 -5.02
C GLY A 132 1.26 -4.41 -6.11
N HIS A 133 0.65 -3.22 -6.02
CA HIS A 133 0.93 -2.12 -6.93
C HIS A 133 1.25 -0.84 -6.16
N SER A 134 2.36 -0.23 -6.47
CA SER A 134 2.85 1.00 -5.85
C SER A 134 2.86 2.15 -6.85
N HIS A 135 2.04 3.18 -6.62
CA HIS A 135 2.11 4.45 -7.35
C HIS A 135 2.97 5.44 -6.58
N SER A 136 4.03 5.98 -7.21
CA SER A 136 4.90 6.99 -6.58
C SER A 136 5.30 6.62 -5.14
N GLY A 137 5.65 5.35 -4.89
CA GLY A 137 5.80 4.83 -3.54
C GLY A 137 7.03 5.36 -2.81
N ALA A 138 6.89 5.60 -1.49
CA ALA A 138 8.01 5.91 -0.60
C ALA A 138 8.81 4.63 -0.27
N LEU A 139 9.25 3.90 -1.31
CA LEU A 139 9.74 2.52 -1.23
C LEU A 139 11.04 2.36 -0.42
N LEU A 140 11.78 3.42 -0.21
CA LEU A 140 12.99 3.43 0.62
C LEU A 140 12.75 3.97 2.04
N PHE A 141 11.49 4.20 2.45
CA PHE A 141 11.15 4.69 3.79
C PHE A 141 11.83 3.91 4.90
N GLY A 142 11.78 2.58 4.86
CA GLY A 142 12.41 1.70 5.85
C GLY A 142 13.96 1.68 5.82
N ARG A 143 14.58 2.50 4.97
CA ARG A 143 16.04 2.67 4.85
C ARG A 143 16.48 4.13 5.01
N VAL A 144 15.55 5.01 5.35
CA VAL A 144 15.86 6.44 5.47
C VAL A 144 17.02 6.65 6.44
N ASN A 145 18.04 7.40 5.97
CA ASN A 145 19.12 7.79 6.84
C ASN A 145 18.71 9.03 7.65
N LEU A 146 18.32 8.80 8.88
CA LEU A 146 17.84 9.85 9.78
C LEU A 146 18.97 10.81 10.22
N GLU A 147 20.24 10.46 10.01
CA GLU A 147 21.41 11.27 10.40
C GLU A 147 22.26 11.72 9.21
N GLY A 148 21.86 11.36 7.98
CA GLY A 148 22.66 11.53 6.79
C GLY A 148 22.73 12.95 6.23
N PRO A 149 23.77 13.24 5.42
CA PRO A 149 23.83 14.45 4.64
C PRO A 149 22.65 14.49 3.65
N GLY A 150 21.92 15.61 3.58
CA GLY A 150 20.78 15.83 2.68
C GLY A 150 19.45 16.05 3.39
N SER A 151 19.34 15.77 4.70
CA SER A 151 18.22 16.26 5.49
C SER A 151 18.41 17.74 5.78
N ASP A 152 17.54 18.58 5.23
CA ASP A 152 17.52 19.99 5.56
C ASP A 152 16.97 20.23 7.00
N GLU A 153 17.06 21.46 7.47
CA GLU A 153 16.62 21.80 8.82
C GLU A 153 15.11 21.57 9.03
N ALA A 154 14.30 21.78 7.99
CA ALA A 154 12.85 21.56 8.04
C ALA A 154 12.52 20.07 8.17
N PHE A 155 13.20 19.20 7.42
CA PHE A 155 13.04 17.75 7.54
C PHE A 155 13.39 17.27 8.95
N ARG A 156 14.54 17.69 9.49
CA ARG A 156 14.98 17.30 10.85
C ARG A 156 14.02 17.75 11.94
N ARG A 157 13.43 18.93 11.80
CA ARG A 157 12.49 19.45 12.77
C ARG A 157 11.10 18.80 12.67
N ASP A 158 10.59 18.66 11.45
CA ASP A 158 9.17 18.42 11.22
C ASP A 158 8.86 16.95 10.89
N VAL A 159 9.80 16.18 10.35
CA VAL A 159 9.57 14.83 9.80
C VAL A 159 10.40 13.76 10.52
N GLU A 160 11.68 14.00 10.73
CA GLU A 160 12.59 13.00 11.32
C GLU A 160 12.10 12.46 12.66
N PRO A 161 11.58 13.27 13.62
CA PRO A 161 11.13 12.75 14.91
C PRO A 161 10.00 11.74 14.79
N GLU A 162 9.10 11.90 13.80
CA GLU A 162 8.03 10.97 13.51
C GLU A 162 8.58 9.66 12.91
N PHE A 163 9.46 9.77 11.94
CA PHE A 163 10.08 8.59 11.31
C PHE A 163 10.91 7.78 12.31
N ARG A 164 11.63 8.45 13.19
CA ARG A 164 12.40 7.79 14.26
C ARG A 164 11.50 7.04 15.24
N ARG A 165 10.35 7.58 15.59
CA ARG A 165 9.36 6.85 16.41
C ARG A 165 8.83 5.60 15.72
N ILE A 166 8.59 5.66 14.41
CA ILE A 166 8.08 4.52 13.64
C ILE A 166 9.18 3.46 13.46
N LEU A 167 10.35 3.87 12.99
CA LEU A 167 11.39 2.96 12.49
C LEU A 167 12.43 2.59 13.55
N GLY A 168 12.57 3.37 14.62
CA GLY A 168 13.68 3.28 15.57
C GLY A 168 14.95 3.96 15.05
N GLU A 169 16.07 3.72 15.74
CA GLU A 169 17.35 4.39 15.48
C GLU A 169 18.09 3.81 14.25
N ILE A 170 17.90 2.54 13.98
CA ILE A 170 18.61 1.83 12.89
C ILE A 170 17.62 1.10 12.02
N PRO A 171 16.96 1.80 11.05
CA PRO A 171 15.94 1.19 10.20
C PRO A 171 16.52 0.23 9.15
N LEU A 172 17.76 0.45 8.71
CA LEU A 172 18.40 -0.30 7.64
C LEU A 172 18.50 -1.81 7.96
N GLY A 173 17.98 -2.64 7.06
CA GLY A 173 17.93 -4.10 7.24
C GLY A 173 16.87 -4.59 8.22
N GLY A 174 16.10 -3.67 8.81
CA GLY A 174 15.01 -3.95 9.76
C GLY A 174 13.74 -4.48 9.10
N PRO A 175 12.70 -4.71 9.91
CA PRO A 175 11.44 -5.33 9.46
C PRO A 175 10.61 -4.44 8.52
N ASN A 176 10.98 -3.17 8.39
CA ASN A 176 10.34 -2.17 7.54
C ASN A 176 11.17 -1.80 6.31
N ASP A 177 12.35 -2.40 6.11
CA ASP A 177 13.20 -2.19 4.94
C ASP A 177 12.76 -3.10 3.79
N LEU A 178 12.02 -2.56 2.80
CA LEU A 178 11.50 -3.35 1.67
C LEU A 178 12.62 -3.99 0.83
N VAL A 179 13.79 -3.38 0.75
CA VAL A 179 14.96 -3.94 0.05
C VAL A 179 15.43 -5.21 0.75
N ALA A 180 15.55 -5.16 2.08
CA ALA A 180 15.95 -6.32 2.88
C ALA A 180 14.86 -7.41 2.91
N ILE A 181 13.59 -7.01 2.89
CA ILE A 181 12.46 -7.95 2.83
C ILE A 181 12.45 -8.68 1.49
N ALA A 182 12.54 -7.95 0.38
CA ALA A 182 12.55 -8.53 -0.97
C ALA A 182 13.71 -9.52 -1.16
N GLN A 183 14.88 -9.20 -0.62
CA GLN A 183 16.07 -10.06 -0.70
C GLN A 183 15.90 -11.42 0.00
N LYS A 184 15.07 -11.48 1.04
CA LYS A 184 14.82 -12.71 1.82
C LYS A 184 13.73 -13.60 1.22
N GLN A 185 13.01 -13.13 0.21
CA GLN A 185 11.90 -13.88 -0.39
C GLN A 185 12.38 -15.00 -1.30
N GLU A 186 11.89 -16.21 -1.06
CA GLU A 186 12.08 -17.34 -1.98
C GLU A 186 11.31 -17.12 -3.29
N ALA A 187 11.92 -17.48 -4.42
CA ALA A 187 11.35 -17.22 -5.73
C ALA A 187 9.96 -17.87 -5.93
N SER A 188 9.74 -19.05 -5.37
CA SER A 188 8.49 -19.82 -5.54
C SER A 188 7.26 -19.24 -4.83
N GLY A 189 7.47 -18.37 -3.83
CA GLY A 189 6.39 -17.80 -3.02
C GLY A 189 6.07 -16.33 -3.31
N ARG A 190 6.81 -15.69 -4.22
CA ARG A 190 6.72 -14.24 -4.47
C ARG A 190 5.34 -13.82 -4.96
N ALA A 191 4.86 -12.69 -4.44
CA ALA A 191 3.74 -11.98 -5.01
C ALA A 191 4.15 -11.25 -6.29
N ALA A 192 3.22 -11.05 -7.22
CA ALA A 192 3.44 -10.19 -8.36
C ALA A 192 3.55 -8.72 -7.89
N LEU A 193 4.53 -7.98 -8.36
CA LEU A 193 4.76 -6.59 -7.98
C LEU A 193 4.81 -5.70 -9.23
N ARG A 194 4.05 -4.61 -9.19
CA ARG A 194 4.11 -3.54 -10.17
C ARG A 194 4.38 -2.22 -9.46
N ILE A 195 5.17 -1.37 -10.09
CA ILE A 195 5.55 -0.05 -9.58
C ILE A 195 5.45 0.93 -10.73
N ASP A 196 4.84 2.07 -10.51
CA ASP A 196 4.94 3.22 -11.39
C ASP A 196 5.26 4.50 -10.63
N CYS A 197 5.82 5.48 -11.34
CA CYS A 197 6.15 6.78 -10.79
C CYS A 197 6.14 7.85 -11.87
N GLY A 198 5.67 9.03 -11.51
CA GLY A 198 5.70 10.19 -12.40
C GLY A 198 7.13 10.64 -12.70
N THR A 199 7.39 11.07 -13.95
CA THR A 199 8.72 11.55 -14.36
C THR A 199 9.13 12.86 -13.70
N GLU A 200 8.17 13.62 -13.16
CA GLU A 200 8.37 14.87 -12.42
C GLU A 200 8.17 14.68 -10.91
N ASP A 201 8.04 13.41 -10.43
CA ASP A 201 7.81 13.08 -9.02
C ASP A 201 9.13 13.13 -8.23
N PHE A 202 9.09 13.73 -7.04
CA PHE A 202 10.26 13.82 -6.16
C PHE A 202 10.73 12.46 -5.61
N LEU A 203 9.89 11.42 -5.65
CA LEU A 203 10.24 10.05 -5.27
C LEU A 203 10.76 9.20 -6.46
N LEU A 204 10.86 9.76 -7.66
CA LEU A 204 11.28 9.02 -8.85
C LEU A 204 12.61 8.29 -8.66
N GLU A 205 13.62 8.98 -8.13
CA GLU A 205 14.94 8.37 -7.95
C GLU A 205 14.93 7.24 -6.91
N ASP A 206 14.10 7.33 -5.88
CA ASP A 206 13.97 6.25 -4.90
C ASP A 206 13.20 5.04 -5.48
N ASN A 207 12.20 5.28 -6.33
CA ASN A 207 11.54 4.22 -7.08
C ASN A 207 12.50 3.52 -8.06
N ARG A 208 13.36 4.27 -8.76
CA ARG A 208 14.41 3.72 -9.63
C ARG A 208 15.42 2.87 -8.87
N LYS A 209 15.88 3.33 -7.68
CA LYS A 209 16.81 2.57 -6.83
C LYS A 209 16.18 1.26 -6.37
N PHE A 210 14.92 1.28 -5.93
CA PHE A 210 14.21 0.06 -5.53
C PHE A 210 14.02 -0.91 -6.70
N ARG A 211 13.59 -0.43 -7.88
CA ARG A 211 13.52 -1.22 -9.12
C ARG A 211 14.86 -1.88 -9.46
N ASN A 212 15.95 -1.11 -9.41
CA ASN A 212 17.27 -1.63 -9.72
C ASN A 212 17.67 -2.76 -8.76
N HIS A 213 17.40 -2.58 -7.46
CA HIS A 213 17.63 -3.63 -6.49
C HIS A 213 16.81 -4.91 -6.80
N LEU A 214 15.53 -4.77 -7.12
CA LEU A 214 14.70 -5.93 -7.51
C LEU A 214 15.29 -6.67 -8.72
N ARG A 215 15.80 -5.93 -9.72
CA ARG A 215 16.50 -6.52 -10.88
C ARG A 215 17.78 -7.26 -10.48
N GLU A 216 18.59 -6.67 -9.63
CA GLU A 216 19.84 -7.26 -9.13
C GLU A 216 19.62 -8.59 -8.41
N ILE A 217 18.54 -8.71 -7.64
CA ILE A 217 18.19 -9.96 -6.93
C ILE A 217 17.31 -10.92 -7.72
N GLY A 218 17.06 -10.64 -9.00
CA GLY A 218 16.20 -11.47 -9.85
C GLY A 218 14.75 -11.56 -9.36
N PHE A 219 14.21 -10.46 -8.81
CA PHE A 219 12.81 -10.37 -8.44
C PHE A 219 11.99 -9.86 -9.62
N GLU A 220 11.20 -10.74 -10.25
CA GLU A 220 10.33 -10.38 -11.37
C GLU A 220 9.29 -9.35 -10.95
N HIS A 221 9.25 -8.23 -11.67
CA HIS A 221 8.31 -7.12 -11.41
C HIS A 221 8.03 -6.32 -12.67
N GLU A 222 6.90 -5.63 -12.70
CA GLU A 222 6.60 -4.61 -13.72
C GLU A 222 6.99 -3.23 -13.19
N TYR A 223 7.60 -2.40 -14.04
CA TYR A 223 7.98 -1.03 -13.69
C TYR A 223 7.77 -0.09 -14.88
N GLU A 224 7.08 1.01 -14.64
CA GLU A 224 6.81 2.04 -15.65
C GLU A 224 6.98 3.45 -15.09
N GLU A 225 7.32 4.38 -15.95
CA GLU A 225 7.40 5.81 -15.66
C GLU A 225 6.49 6.53 -16.65
N PHE A 226 5.58 7.37 -16.14
CA PHE A 226 4.68 8.18 -16.95
C PHE A 226 4.93 9.66 -16.70
N SER A 227 4.55 10.53 -17.64
CA SER A 227 4.58 11.97 -17.38
C SER A 227 3.62 12.33 -16.26
N GLY A 228 4.07 13.14 -15.32
CA GLY A 228 3.28 13.59 -14.17
C GLY A 228 4.11 13.71 -12.88
N SER A 229 3.53 14.37 -11.91
CA SER A 229 4.15 14.67 -10.63
C SER A 229 3.47 13.92 -9.46
N HIS A 230 3.85 14.24 -8.22
CA HIS A 230 3.28 13.65 -7.01
C HIS A 230 1.88 14.22 -6.72
N GLU A 231 0.89 13.87 -7.54
CA GLU A 231 -0.43 14.50 -7.49
C GLU A 231 -1.60 13.55 -7.81
N TRP A 232 -2.79 13.96 -7.38
CA TRP A 232 -4.00 13.16 -7.52
C TRP A 232 -4.44 12.94 -8.98
N GLY A 233 -4.13 13.85 -9.90
CA GLY A 233 -4.41 13.66 -11.34
C GLY A 233 -3.68 12.43 -11.89
N TYR A 234 -2.39 12.29 -11.54
CA TYR A 234 -1.59 11.12 -11.88
C TYR A 234 -2.19 9.82 -11.30
N TRP A 235 -2.52 9.81 -10.02
CA TRP A 235 -3.00 8.59 -9.37
C TRP A 235 -4.43 8.19 -9.79
N ASP A 236 -5.31 9.15 -10.10
CA ASP A 236 -6.63 8.86 -10.67
C ASP A 236 -6.53 8.19 -12.04
N GLU A 237 -5.63 8.67 -12.89
CA GLU A 237 -5.38 8.07 -14.19
C GLU A 237 -4.81 6.65 -14.06
N HIS A 238 -3.74 6.49 -13.28
CA HIS A 238 -2.94 5.25 -13.26
C HIS A 238 -3.46 4.16 -12.30
N VAL A 239 -4.43 4.42 -11.44
CA VAL A 239 -5.07 3.35 -10.64
C VAL A 239 -5.80 2.33 -11.53
N GLN A 240 -6.15 2.69 -12.76
CA GLN A 240 -6.77 1.79 -13.73
C GLN A 240 -5.80 0.69 -14.19
N GLU A 241 -4.51 1.02 -14.39
CA GLU A 241 -3.47 0.03 -14.67
C GLU A 241 -3.25 -0.91 -13.48
N ALA A 242 -3.36 -0.40 -12.25
CA ALA A 242 -3.30 -1.23 -11.04
C ALA A 242 -4.44 -2.26 -11.03
N ILE A 243 -5.67 -1.84 -11.32
CA ILE A 243 -6.83 -2.73 -11.41
C ILE A 243 -6.61 -3.79 -12.50
N ALA A 244 -6.14 -3.40 -13.68
CA ALA A 244 -5.85 -4.33 -14.78
C ALA A 244 -4.75 -5.33 -14.41
N PHE A 245 -3.68 -4.87 -13.74
CA PHE A 245 -2.61 -5.72 -13.22
C PHE A 245 -3.12 -6.75 -12.22
N HIS A 246 -3.96 -6.35 -11.27
CA HIS A 246 -4.54 -7.25 -10.29
C HIS A 246 -5.49 -8.26 -10.93
N ARG A 247 -6.31 -7.85 -11.90
CA ARG A 247 -7.18 -8.76 -12.66
C ARG A 247 -6.37 -9.86 -13.36
N LYS A 248 -5.28 -9.50 -14.01
CA LYS A 248 -4.37 -10.46 -14.67
C LYS A 248 -3.81 -11.49 -13.68
N ASN A 249 -3.40 -11.03 -12.48
CA ASN A 249 -2.71 -11.87 -11.51
C ASN A 249 -3.65 -12.69 -10.61
N LEU A 250 -4.88 -12.22 -10.38
CA LEU A 250 -5.86 -12.90 -9.53
C LEU A 250 -6.95 -13.65 -10.33
N GLY A 251 -7.13 -13.34 -11.61
CA GLY A 251 -8.05 -14.05 -12.49
C GLY A 251 -9.53 -13.67 -12.28
N PHE A 252 -9.85 -12.37 -12.12
CA PHE A 252 -11.23 -11.88 -11.98
C PHE A 252 -11.65 -10.88 -13.06
#